data_adeac4a50dacfb6ecf63cc2da34070de
#
_entry.id   adeac4a50dacfb6ecf63cc2da34070de
#
_cell.length_a   1.000
_cell.length_b   1.000
_cell.length_c   1.000
_cell.angle_alpha   90.00
_cell.angle_beta   90.00
_cell.angle_gamma   90.00
#
_symmetry.space_group_name_H-M   'P 1'
#
loop_
_entity.id
_entity.type
_entity.pdbx_description
1 polymer ?
#
loop_
_entity_poly.entity_id
_entity_poly.type
_entity_poly.pdbx_seq_one_letter_code
_entity_poly.pdbx_strand_id
1 'polypeptide(L)'
;MENRSALYLPMTCKSALHAVSGIFPFKKDLNVYRGCENGCKYCFAVYSHKYMKPEEKQDRLSNGYYDHIYVKTNVAERLDKELSRPGFKREAVNIGGVCDSYQSAEAEYELMPDILRVMIKHKMPILICTKSDLILRDFDLIDELSKCAFVNIASTITITDESLREKIEPGAVSAKRRFSMLEKFKKTDASIGVHTMPVLPLLTDNQENMEAIFSGTRAVGADYIILQTLHLRGQTRQIYFDFIKNEFPALYEKMRYLYRAGHLDKEYKKRFYSMAEPLLDKYELSTDYMRPVRDAFGNDRETKQTVLFDFG
;
A
#
# COMPACT_ATOMS: atom_id res chain seq x y z
N MET A 1 17.93 -16.01 11.72
CA MET A 1 17.92 -14.56 12.04
C MET A 1 17.18 -14.42 13.35
N GLU A 2 17.82 -13.85 14.37
CA GLU A 2 17.17 -13.58 15.64
C GLU A 2 15.90 -12.75 15.39
N ASN A 3 14.81 -13.17 16.01
CA ASN A 3 13.53 -12.51 15.99
C ASN A 3 13.63 -11.19 16.79
N ARG A 4 14.25 -10.16 16.19
CA ARG A 4 14.27 -8.82 16.81
C ARG A 4 12.87 -8.27 16.72
N SER A 5 12.19 -8.20 17.86
CA SER A 5 10.96 -7.43 17.99
C SER A 5 11.26 -5.97 17.59
N ALA A 6 10.36 -5.37 16.81
CA ALA A 6 10.51 -3.96 16.46
C ALA A 6 10.52 -3.09 17.72
N LEU A 7 11.29 -2.02 17.69
CA LEU A 7 11.33 -1.01 18.74
C LEU A 7 10.28 0.07 18.46
N TYR A 8 9.31 0.22 19.34
CA TYR A 8 8.29 1.26 19.23
C TYR A 8 8.75 2.54 19.96
N LEU A 9 8.79 3.63 19.23
CA LEU A 9 9.30 4.92 19.67
C LEU A 9 8.20 5.97 19.61
N PRO A 10 7.56 6.32 20.75
CA PRO A 10 6.55 7.37 20.78
C PRO A 10 7.12 8.72 20.30
N MET A 11 6.36 9.40 19.44
CA MET A 11 6.69 10.75 18.98
C MET A 11 5.45 11.61 18.84
N THR A 12 5.64 12.94 18.86
CA THR A 12 4.58 13.89 18.53
C THR A 12 4.78 14.44 17.11
N CYS A 13 3.69 14.59 16.36
CA CYS A 13 3.72 15.24 15.05
C CYS A 13 3.23 16.69 15.13
N LYS A 14 3.81 17.56 14.30
CA LYS A 14 3.38 18.96 14.16
C LYS A 14 2.16 19.09 13.25
N SER A 15 2.04 18.23 12.25
CA SER A 15 0.94 18.12 11.30
C SER A 15 0.58 16.67 11.09
N ALA A 16 -0.72 16.37 10.97
CA ALA A 16 -1.23 15.04 10.66
C ALA A 16 -1.25 14.82 9.15
N LEU A 17 -1.68 15.83 8.38
CA LEU A 17 -1.85 15.76 6.93
C LEU A 17 -0.65 16.34 6.19
N HIS A 18 -0.24 15.65 5.12
CA HIS A 18 0.82 16.07 4.22
C HIS A 18 0.26 16.22 2.81
N ALA A 19 0.65 17.27 2.09
CA ALA A 19 0.27 17.46 0.69
C ALA A 19 0.95 16.41 -0.20
N VAL A 20 0.19 15.89 -1.16
CA VAL A 20 0.69 14.95 -2.18
C VAL A 20 0.58 15.60 -3.55
N SER A 21 1.68 15.63 -4.28
CA SER A 21 1.74 16.07 -5.68
C SER A 21 1.61 14.87 -6.62
N GLY A 22 1.01 15.07 -7.79
CA GLY A 22 0.88 14.04 -8.82
C GLY A 22 -0.58 13.69 -9.15
N ILE A 23 -0.74 12.68 -10.01
CA ILE A 23 -2.02 12.20 -10.54
C ILE A 23 -2.56 11.09 -9.62
N PHE A 24 -2.87 11.45 -8.38
CA PHE A 24 -3.46 10.51 -7.43
C PHE A 24 -4.92 10.88 -7.16
N PRO A 25 -5.79 9.91 -6.79
CA PRO A 25 -7.17 10.17 -6.42
C PRO A 25 -7.33 10.98 -5.13
N PHE A 26 -6.22 11.26 -4.45
CA PHE A 26 -6.12 12.02 -3.20
C PHE A 26 -5.07 13.12 -3.34
N LYS A 27 -5.19 14.15 -2.49
CA LYS A 27 -4.25 15.29 -2.44
C LYS A 27 -3.58 15.41 -1.07
N LYS A 28 -3.97 14.60 -0.13
CA LYS A 28 -3.43 14.57 1.23
C LYS A 28 -3.11 13.13 1.64
N ASP A 29 -2.05 12.99 2.40
CA ASP A 29 -1.59 11.72 2.96
C ASP A 29 -1.48 11.84 4.49
N LEU A 30 -1.95 10.84 5.19
CA LEU A 30 -1.85 10.68 6.62
C LEU A 30 -1.07 9.41 6.92
N ASN A 31 0.08 9.54 7.57
CA ASN A 31 0.88 8.41 8.02
C ASN A 31 0.88 8.38 9.55
N VAL A 32 0.26 7.36 10.11
CA VAL A 32 0.08 7.16 11.56
C VAL A 32 1.41 6.84 12.21
N TYR A 33 2.23 6.07 11.50
CA TYR A 33 3.55 5.62 11.92
C TYR A 33 4.65 6.15 10.98
N ARG A 34 5.91 6.02 11.40
CA ARG A 34 7.09 6.01 10.53
C ARG A 34 7.83 4.71 10.75
N GLY A 35 8.21 4.03 9.67
CA GLY A 35 8.65 2.64 9.68
C GLY A 35 7.48 1.68 9.47
N CYS A 36 7.79 0.44 9.11
CA CYS A 36 6.77 -0.56 8.81
C CYS A 36 7.31 -1.98 9.03
N GLU A 37 6.67 -2.72 9.93
CA GLU A 37 7.05 -4.08 10.32
C GLU A 37 6.72 -5.14 9.26
N ASN A 38 5.95 -4.80 8.21
CA ASN A 38 5.68 -5.74 7.11
C ASN A 38 6.95 -6.23 6.43
N GLY A 39 8.06 -5.50 6.55
CA GLY A 39 9.39 -5.94 6.15
C GLY A 39 9.56 -6.22 4.65
N CYS A 40 8.67 -5.69 3.79
CA CYS A 40 8.65 -5.95 2.37
C CYS A 40 9.98 -5.60 1.70
N LYS A 41 10.62 -6.57 1.02
CA LYS A 41 11.95 -6.41 0.43
C LYS A 41 12.00 -5.45 -0.74
N TYR A 42 10.86 -5.11 -1.30
CA TYR A 42 10.68 -4.17 -2.42
C TYR A 42 10.16 -2.79 -1.98
N CYS A 43 10.05 -2.51 -0.69
CA CYS A 43 9.35 -1.33 -0.18
C CYS A 43 10.02 -0.02 -0.61
N PHE A 44 9.31 0.78 -1.41
CA PHE A 44 9.81 2.09 -1.83
C PHE A 44 9.92 3.08 -0.67
N ALA A 45 9.09 2.92 0.37
CA ALA A 45 8.96 3.87 1.47
C ALA A 45 10.16 3.91 2.43
N VAL A 46 11.11 2.99 2.29
CA VAL A 46 12.38 2.98 3.06
C VAL A 46 13.08 4.34 3.01
N TYR A 47 12.97 5.07 1.89
CA TYR A 47 13.56 6.41 1.76
C TYR A 47 13.06 7.40 2.82
N SER A 48 11.87 7.18 3.39
CA SER A 48 11.27 8.13 4.35
C SER A 48 12.09 8.30 5.62
N HIS A 49 12.84 7.27 6.04
CA HIS A 49 13.72 7.33 7.20
C HIS A 49 15.01 8.13 6.97
N LYS A 50 15.38 8.46 5.72
CA LYS A 50 16.52 9.37 5.46
C LYS A 50 16.32 10.77 6.04
N TYR A 51 15.07 11.18 6.26
CA TYR A 51 14.71 12.48 6.86
C TYR A 51 14.70 12.47 8.39
N MET A 52 14.97 11.31 9.03
CA MET A 52 15.14 11.22 10.46
C MET A 52 16.50 11.81 10.87
N LYS A 53 16.59 12.29 12.11
CA LYS A 53 17.84 12.83 12.65
C LYS A 53 18.92 11.75 12.71
N PRO A 54 20.21 12.10 12.51
CA PRO A 54 21.31 11.13 12.50
C PRO A 54 21.39 10.25 13.76
N GLU A 55 21.18 10.82 14.93
CA GLU A 55 21.20 10.12 16.23
C GLU A 55 20.08 9.10 16.40
N GLU A 56 19.03 9.16 15.58
CA GLU A 56 17.91 8.23 15.57
C GLU A 56 18.10 7.09 14.56
N LYS A 57 19.22 7.09 13.80
CA LYS A 57 19.48 6.13 12.73
C LYS A 57 20.46 5.05 13.22
N GLN A 58 20.05 3.81 13.20
CA GLN A 58 20.88 2.68 13.66
C GLN A 58 21.32 1.73 12.54
N ASP A 59 20.58 1.63 11.42
CA ASP A 59 20.93 0.77 10.30
C ASP A 59 21.30 1.58 9.06
N ARG A 60 22.39 1.20 8.38
CA ARG A 60 22.92 1.92 7.22
C ARG A 60 22.09 1.75 5.95
N LEU A 61 21.44 0.61 5.75
CA LEU A 61 20.69 0.32 4.52
C LEU A 61 19.24 0.78 4.61
N SER A 62 18.50 0.35 5.62
CA SER A 62 17.11 0.71 5.82
C SER A 62 16.91 1.94 6.72
N ASN A 63 17.99 2.43 7.36
CA ASN A 63 17.94 3.44 8.40
C ASN A 63 16.93 3.09 9.52
N GLY A 64 16.84 1.82 9.88
CA GLY A 64 15.91 1.32 10.89
C GLY A 64 14.44 1.29 10.46
N TYR A 65 14.14 1.41 9.16
CA TYR A 65 12.76 1.49 8.65
C TYR A 65 11.89 0.28 9.02
N TYR A 66 12.46 -0.90 9.16
CA TYR A 66 11.74 -2.14 9.44
C TYR A 66 11.64 -2.50 10.92
N ASP A 67 12.50 -1.93 11.76
CA ASP A 67 12.66 -2.30 13.18
C ASP A 67 12.57 -1.13 14.16
N HIS A 68 12.54 0.12 13.68
CA HIS A 68 12.28 1.33 14.47
C HIS A 68 10.97 1.97 14.02
N ILE A 69 9.91 1.71 14.76
CA ILE A 69 8.57 2.19 14.43
C ILE A 69 8.25 3.40 15.30
N TYR A 70 8.23 4.57 14.70
CA TYR A 70 7.86 5.80 15.40
C TYR A 70 6.34 5.95 15.41
N VAL A 71 5.77 6.02 16.61
CA VAL A 71 4.33 6.06 16.89
C VAL A 71 3.89 7.50 17.12
N LYS A 72 3.06 8.06 16.26
CA LYS A 72 2.59 9.45 16.37
C LYS A 72 1.42 9.58 17.35
N THR A 73 1.71 9.62 18.64
CA THR A 73 0.72 9.53 19.72
C THR A 73 -0.34 10.64 19.73
N ASN A 74 -0.08 11.78 19.11
CA ASN A 74 -1.01 12.93 19.06
C ASN A 74 -1.68 13.11 17.68
N VAL A 75 -1.60 12.11 16.79
CA VAL A 75 -2.02 12.27 15.38
C VAL A 75 -3.51 12.57 15.24
N ALA A 76 -4.38 11.92 16.01
CA ALA A 76 -5.83 12.12 15.96
C ALA A 76 -6.21 13.55 16.42
N GLU A 77 -5.59 14.06 17.50
CA GLU A 77 -5.80 15.44 17.98
C GLU A 77 -5.36 16.46 16.92
N ARG A 78 -4.19 16.23 16.29
CA ARG A 78 -3.69 17.12 15.23
C ARG A 78 -4.59 17.09 14.01
N LEU A 79 -5.06 15.91 13.62
CA LEU A 79 -6.00 15.74 12.53
C LEU A 79 -7.30 16.52 12.78
N ASP A 80 -7.91 16.37 13.95
CA ASP A 80 -9.15 17.09 14.30
C ASP A 80 -8.98 18.61 14.23
N LYS A 81 -7.86 19.12 14.76
CA LYS A 81 -7.52 20.56 14.66
C LYS A 81 -7.34 21.05 13.22
N GLU A 82 -6.71 20.23 12.36
CA GLU A 82 -6.48 20.59 10.96
C GLU A 82 -7.78 20.60 10.17
N LEU A 83 -8.64 19.59 10.36
CA LEU A 83 -9.93 19.49 9.69
C LEU A 83 -10.95 20.52 10.15
N SER A 84 -10.81 21.02 11.40
CA SER A 84 -11.68 22.06 11.97
C SER A 84 -11.35 23.49 11.49
N ARG A 85 -10.28 23.67 10.71
CA ARG A 85 -9.90 25.01 10.23
C ARG A 85 -10.95 25.57 9.27
N PRO A 86 -11.33 26.87 9.39
CA PRO A 86 -12.21 27.50 8.44
C PRO A 86 -11.67 27.37 7.01
N GLY A 87 -12.55 26.98 6.08
CA GLY A 87 -12.18 26.83 4.65
C GLY A 87 -11.38 25.55 4.31
N PHE A 88 -11.27 24.60 5.24
CA PHE A 88 -10.64 23.31 4.91
C PHE A 88 -11.41 22.61 3.79
N LYS A 89 -10.69 22.26 2.71
CA LYS A 89 -11.30 21.52 1.58
C LYS A 89 -11.36 20.04 1.87
N ARG A 90 -12.57 19.47 1.78
CA ARG A 90 -12.82 18.02 1.95
C ARG A 90 -12.37 17.27 0.70
N GLU A 91 -11.08 16.99 0.61
CA GLU A 91 -10.50 16.14 -0.43
C GLU A 91 -10.14 14.79 0.17
N ALA A 92 -10.16 13.75 -0.66
CA ALA A 92 -9.82 12.41 -0.20
C ALA A 92 -8.40 12.35 0.42
N VAL A 93 -8.31 11.68 1.57
CA VAL A 93 -7.08 11.48 2.33
C VAL A 93 -6.64 10.03 2.15
N ASN A 94 -5.42 9.81 1.66
CA ASN A 94 -4.79 8.50 1.70
C ASN A 94 -4.24 8.22 3.11
N ILE A 95 -4.49 7.07 3.66
CA ILE A 95 -3.99 6.67 4.98
C ILE A 95 -2.97 5.55 4.80
N GLY A 96 -1.71 5.81 5.17
CA GLY A 96 -0.63 4.83 5.09
C GLY A 96 0.17 4.87 3.78
N GLY A 97 0.50 6.05 3.25
CA GLY A 97 1.28 6.19 2.01
C GLY A 97 2.74 5.71 2.13
N VAL A 98 3.35 5.82 3.32
CA VAL A 98 4.74 5.38 3.57
C VAL A 98 4.88 4.41 4.75
N CYS A 99 3.79 3.84 5.24
CA CYS A 99 3.75 2.76 6.23
C CYS A 99 2.44 1.98 6.06
N ASP A 100 2.32 0.82 6.67
CA ASP A 100 1.02 0.18 6.84
C ASP A 100 0.40 0.69 8.14
N SER A 101 -0.79 1.28 8.07
CA SER A 101 -1.46 1.82 9.26
C SER A 101 -2.03 0.72 10.17
N TYR A 102 -2.13 -0.51 9.65
CA TYR A 102 -2.55 -1.69 10.40
C TYR A 102 -1.42 -2.70 10.60
N GLN A 103 -0.15 -2.25 10.64
CA GLN A 103 0.99 -3.07 11.03
C GLN A 103 0.88 -3.51 12.50
N SER A 104 1.79 -4.37 12.97
CA SER A 104 1.71 -4.97 14.31
C SER A 104 1.62 -3.93 15.44
N ALA A 105 2.32 -2.80 15.32
CA ALA A 105 2.23 -1.68 16.27
C ALA A 105 0.78 -1.20 16.51
N GLU A 106 -0.10 -1.29 15.51
CA GLU A 106 -1.49 -0.84 15.63
C GLU A 106 -2.33 -1.74 16.55
N ALA A 107 -1.94 -3.00 16.75
CA ALA A 107 -2.59 -3.88 17.71
C ALA A 107 -2.34 -3.44 19.17
N GLU A 108 -1.22 -2.73 19.42
CA GLU A 108 -0.85 -2.25 20.75
C GLU A 108 -1.31 -0.80 20.99
N TYR A 109 -1.10 0.08 20.01
CA TYR A 109 -1.30 1.52 20.18
C TYR A 109 -2.70 2.00 19.82
N GLU A 110 -3.47 1.26 19.04
CA GLU A 110 -4.86 1.52 18.68
C GLU A 110 -5.15 2.97 18.23
N LEU A 111 -4.30 3.54 17.37
CA LEU A 111 -4.45 4.92 16.91
C LEU A 111 -5.51 5.07 15.81
N MET A 112 -5.76 4.02 15.02
CA MET A 112 -6.70 4.07 13.92
C MET A 112 -8.14 4.29 14.35
N PRO A 113 -8.66 3.70 15.45
CA PRO A 113 -10.02 3.98 15.92
C PRO A 113 -10.28 5.47 16.15
N ASP A 114 -9.36 6.19 16.81
CA ASP A 114 -9.51 7.61 17.05
C ASP A 114 -9.43 8.44 15.78
N ILE A 115 -8.54 8.07 14.84
CA ILE A 115 -8.47 8.69 13.52
C ILE A 115 -9.79 8.49 12.76
N LEU A 116 -10.35 7.29 12.76
CA LEU A 116 -11.63 7.01 12.09
C LEU A 116 -12.79 7.81 12.71
N ARG A 117 -12.86 7.94 14.03
CA ARG A 117 -13.85 8.81 14.71
C ARG A 117 -13.72 10.27 14.26
N VAL A 118 -12.50 10.78 14.12
CA VAL A 118 -12.26 12.13 13.59
C VAL A 118 -12.71 12.21 12.13
N MET A 119 -12.41 11.21 11.29
CA MET A 119 -12.86 11.19 9.90
C MET A 119 -14.39 11.15 9.78
N ILE A 120 -15.09 10.39 10.65
CA ILE A 120 -16.57 10.36 10.73
C ILE A 120 -17.12 11.74 11.11
N LYS A 121 -16.59 12.35 12.19
CA LYS A 121 -17.00 13.69 12.67
C LYS A 121 -16.95 14.71 11.55
N HIS A 122 -15.90 14.68 10.71
CA HIS A 122 -15.69 15.65 9.62
C HIS A 122 -16.22 15.15 8.27
N LYS A 123 -16.80 13.94 8.18
CA LYS A 123 -17.26 13.28 6.95
C LYS A 123 -16.18 13.30 5.87
N MET A 124 -14.96 12.92 6.23
CA MET A 124 -13.80 12.96 5.35
C MET A 124 -13.71 11.71 4.48
N PRO A 125 -13.59 11.87 3.16
CA PRO A 125 -13.33 10.75 2.28
C PRO A 125 -11.91 10.20 2.49
N ILE A 126 -11.78 8.88 2.55
CA ILE A 126 -10.51 8.20 2.80
C ILE A 126 -10.22 7.05 1.83
N LEU A 127 -8.93 6.80 1.64
CA LEU A 127 -8.42 5.60 0.99
C LEU A 127 -7.44 4.92 1.95
N ILE A 128 -7.63 3.63 2.19
CA ILE A 128 -6.74 2.80 3.01
C ILE A 128 -6.27 1.61 2.18
N CYS A 129 -4.95 1.40 2.14
CA CYS A 129 -4.37 0.19 1.57
C CYS A 129 -3.52 -0.52 2.62
N THR A 130 -3.84 -1.78 2.91
CA THR A 130 -3.14 -2.56 3.95
C THR A 130 -2.81 -3.98 3.49
N LYS A 131 -1.80 -4.58 4.11
CA LYS A 131 -1.45 -6.01 4.02
C LYS A 131 -1.87 -6.80 5.27
N SER A 132 -2.70 -6.19 6.12
CA SER A 132 -3.12 -6.74 7.41
C SER A 132 -4.64 -6.88 7.46
N ASP A 133 -5.13 -7.94 8.07
CA ASP A 133 -6.54 -8.10 8.39
C ASP A 133 -6.93 -7.53 9.77
N LEU A 134 -5.98 -6.91 10.49
CA LEU A 134 -6.25 -6.17 11.72
C LEU A 134 -7.27 -5.03 11.50
N ILE A 135 -7.36 -4.48 10.29
CA ILE A 135 -8.38 -3.48 9.91
C ILE A 135 -9.81 -3.95 10.21
N LEU A 136 -10.07 -5.25 10.30
CA LEU A 136 -11.36 -5.80 10.67
C LEU A 136 -11.78 -5.49 12.12
N ARG A 137 -10.83 -5.15 13.01
CA ARG A 137 -11.12 -4.63 14.34
C ARG A 137 -12.00 -3.37 14.28
N ASP A 138 -11.74 -2.55 13.27
CA ASP A 138 -12.37 -1.25 13.11
C ASP A 138 -13.50 -1.27 12.05
N PHE A 139 -14.05 -2.47 11.76
CA PHE A 139 -15.07 -2.67 10.72
C PHE A 139 -16.28 -1.75 10.92
N ASP A 140 -16.81 -1.64 12.13
CA ASP A 140 -18.01 -0.85 12.42
C ASP A 140 -17.79 0.65 12.20
N LEU A 141 -16.60 1.18 12.55
CA LEU A 141 -16.23 2.57 12.30
C LEU A 141 -16.06 2.86 10.79
N ILE A 142 -15.50 1.91 10.05
CA ILE A 142 -15.35 2.03 8.60
C ILE A 142 -16.72 1.94 7.91
N ASP A 143 -17.59 1.05 8.35
CA ASP A 143 -18.97 0.96 7.85
C ASP A 143 -19.75 2.25 8.13
N GLU A 144 -19.67 2.80 9.35
CA GLU A 144 -20.28 4.10 9.69
C GLU A 144 -19.75 5.22 8.78
N LEU A 145 -18.44 5.31 8.59
CA LEU A 145 -17.85 6.32 7.72
C LEU A 145 -18.30 6.17 6.27
N SER A 146 -18.41 4.93 5.76
CA SER A 146 -18.79 4.67 4.38
C SER A 146 -20.22 5.17 4.05
N LYS A 147 -21.10 5.23 5.03
CA LYS A 147 -22.47 5.76 4.89
C LYS A 147 -22.54 7.29 4.80
N CYS A 148 -21.49 8.00 5.14
CA CYS A 148 -21.50 9.48 5.16
C CYS A 148 -20.36 10.14 4.35
N ALA A 149 -19.37 9.34 3.91
CA ALA A 149 -18.26 9.80 3.09
C ALA A 149 -17.75 8.66 2.19
N PHE A 150 -17.04 9.00 1.11
CA PHE A 150 -16.39 8.00 0.27
C PHE A 150 -15.28 7.30 1.04
N VAL A 151 -15.34 5.97 1.05
CA VAL A 151 -14.31 5.10 1.62
C VAL A 151 -13.83 4.12 0.56
N ASN A 152 -12.52 3.99 0.40
CA ASN A 152 -11.91 2.94 -0.39
C ASN A 152 -11.02 2.08 0.49
N ILE A 153 -11.28 0.78 0.52
CA ILE A 153 -10.45 -0.22 1.21
C ILE A 153 -9.76 -1.08 0.15
N ALA A 154 -8.46 -1.03 0.14
CA ALA A 154 -7.65 -1.83 -0.77
C ALA A 154 -6.68 -2.73 -0.01
N SER A 155 -6.29 -3.82 -0.64
CA SER A 155 -5.17 -4.62 -0.16
C SER A 155 -4.15 -4.88 -1.26
N THR A 156 -2.87 -4.78 -0.89
CA THR A 156 -1.81 -5.22 -1.79
C THR A 156 -1.74 -6.73 -1.75
N ILE A 157 -1.93 -7.38 -2.90
CA ILE A 157 -1.83 -8.83 -3.07
C ILE A 157 -0.99 -9.10 -4.30
N THR A 158 0.25 -9.50 -4.11
CA THR A 158 1.24 -9.72 -5.19
C THR A 158 1.75 -11.16 -5.24
N ILE A 159 1.49 -11.94 -4.18
CA ILE A 159 2.05 -13.26 -3.96
C ILE A 159 0.97 -14.15 -3.36
N THR A 160 0.69 -15.29 -3.99
CA THR A 160 -0.24 -16.30 -3.48
C THR A 160 0.48 -17.51 -2.87
N ASP A 161 1.72 -17.76 -3.27
CA ASP A 161 2.59 -18.74 -2.63
C ASP A 161 3.05 -18.26 -1.26
N GLU A 162 2.70 -19.02 -0.21
CA GLU A 162 2.96 -18.61 1.16
C GLU A 162 4.46 -18.66 1.52
N SER A 163 5.20 -19.64 1.00
CA SER A 163 6.64 -19.77 1.27
C SER A 163 7.42 -18.61 0.65
N LEU A 164 7.01 -18.17 -0.53
CA LEU A 164 7.56 -16.99 -1.20
C LEU A 164 7.16 -15.71 -0.47
N ARG A 165 5.90 -15.60 -0.03
CA ARG A 165 5.41 -14.46 0.75
C ARG A 165 6.23 -14.26 2.04
N GLU A 166 6.47 -15.31 2.81
CA GLU A 166 7.25 -15.24 4.05
C GLU A 166 8.65 -14.66 3.84
N LYS A 167 9.27 -14.94 2.70
CA LYS A 167 10.57 -14.38 2.35
C LYS A 167 10.50 -12.91 1.94
N ILE A 168 9.47 -12.54 1.18
CA ILE A 168 9.37 -11.22 0.54
C ILE A 168 8.61 -10.21 1.40
N GLU A 169 7.54 -10.64 2.09
CA GLU A 169 6.65 -9.82 2.94
C GLU A 169 6.48 -10.47 4.33
N PRO A 170 7.54 -10.63 5.11
CA PRO A 170 7.52 -11.46 6.33
C PRO A 170 6.47 -11.06 7.36
N GLY A 171 6.22 -9.77 7.53
CA GLY A 171 5.23 -9.25 8.50
C GLY A 171 3.80 -9.13 7.98
N ALA A 172 3.54 -9.44 6.70
CA ALA A 172 2.22 -9.33 6.12
C ALA A 172 1.41 -10.63 6.30
N VAL A 173 0.09 -10.55 6.36
CA VAL A 173 -0.76 -11.76 6.39
C VAL A 173 -0.87 -12.42 5.01
N SER A 174 -1.30 -13.67 4.94
CA SER A 174 -1.44 -14.44 3.68
C SER A 174 -2.40 -13.76 2.69
N ALA A 175 -2.24 -14.04 1.39
CA ALA A 175 -3.17 -13.57 0.36
C ALA A 175 -4.62 -13.98 0.66
N LYS A 176 -4.83 -15.22 1.14
CA LYS A 176 -6.15 -15.73 1.54
C LYS A 176 -6.80 -14.85 2.62
N ARG A 177 -6.06 -14.45 3.66
CA ARG A 177 -6.57 -13.57 4.72
C ARG A 177 -6.90 -12.17 4.19
N ARG A 178 -6.07 -11.63 3.28
CA ARG A 178 -6.31 -10.33 2.63
C ARG A 178 -7.56 -10.35 1.76
N PHE A 179 -7.79 -11.39 0.96
CA PHE A 179 -9.04 -11.56 0.21
C PHE A 179 -10.25 -11.71 1.13
N SER A 180 -10.16 -12.53 2.18
CA SER A 180 -11.25 -12.68 3.15
C SER A 180 -11.59 -11.37 3.87
N MET A 181 -10.59 -10.52 4.15
CA MET A 181 -10.78 -9.19 4.70
C MET A 181 -11.56 -8.29 3.72
N LEU A 182 -11.17 -8.25 2.44
CA LEU A 182 -11.86 -7.47 1.42
C LEU A 182 -13.30 -7.92 1.22
N GLU A 183 -13.55 -9.23 1.22
CA GLU A 183 -14.90 -9.81 1.10
C GLU A 183 -15.83 -9.31 2.23
N LYS A 184 -15.30 -9.15 3.46
CA LYS A 184 -16.11 -8.61 4.57
C LYS A 184 -16.49 -7.17 4.32
N PHE A 185 -15.58 -6.33 3.83
CA PHE A 185 -15.88 -4.92 3.52
C PHE A 185 -16.82 -4.73 2.34
N LYS A 186 -17.03 -5.75 1.49
CA LYS A 186 -18.08 -5.72 0.45
C LYS A 186 -19.50 -5.61 1.02
N LYS A 187 -19.68 -5.81 2.31
CA LYS A 187 -20.97 -5.63 3.00
C LYS A 187 -21.22 -4.19 3.44
N THR A 188 -20.28 -3.30 3.25
CA THR A 188 -20.36 -1.86 3.55
C THR A 188 -20.55 -1.08 2.25
N ASP A 189 -20.73 0.24 2.35
CA ASP A 189 -20.74 1.14 1.18
C ASP A 189 -19.33 1.50 0.69
N ALA A 190 -18.28 0.89 1.25
CA ALA A 190 -16.91 1.12 0.83
C ALA A 190 -16.61 0.50 -0.54
N SER A 191 -15.88 1.22 -1.37
CA SER A 191 -15.27 0.66 -2.58
C SER A 191 -14.12 -0.27 -2.23
N ILE A 192 -13.95 -1.36 -2.99
CA ILE A 192 -12.95 -2.40 -2.73
C ILE A 192 -11.95 -2.46 -3.88
N GLY A 193 -10.65 -2.44 -3.53
CA GLY A 193 -9.55 -2.51 -4.50
C GLY A 193 -8.52 -3.60 -4.19
N VAL A 194 -7.94 -4.17 -5.24
CA VAL A 194 -6.78 -5.05 -5.13
C VAL A 194 -5.58 -4.38 -5.81
N HIS A 195 -4.48 -4.25 -5.08
CA HIS A 195 -3.25 -3.69 -5.61
C HIS A 195 -2.23 -4.81 -5.85
N THR A 196 -2.13 -5.31 -7.09
CA THR A 196 -1.06 -6.22 -7.54
C THR A 196 0.13 -5.36 -7.96
N MET A 197 0.64 -4.64 -6.98
CA MET A 197 1.69 -3.62 -7.12
C MET A 197 2.65 -3.69 -5.92
N PRO A 198 3.92 -4.11 -6.16
CA PRO A 198 4.50 -4.46 -7.46
C PRO A 198 4.39 -5.95 -7.81
N VAL A 199 4.28 -6.24 -9.10
CA VAL A 199 4.62 -7.57 -9.64
C VAL A 199 6.14 -7.70 -9.70
N LEU A 200 6.70 -8.77 -9.15
CA LEU A 200 8.14 -8.98 -9.03
C LEU A 200 8.64 -9.85 -10.19
N PRO A 201 9.44 -9.30 -11.12
CA PRO A 201 9.97 -10.07 -12.24
C PRO A 201 10.67 -11.34 -11.79
N LEU A 202 10.49 -12.44 -12.51
CA LEU A 202 11.06 -13.77 -12.27
C LEU A 202 10.57 -14.47 -10.98
N LEU A 203 9.74 -13.83 -10.17
CA LEU A 203 9.25 -14.38 -8.90
C LEU A 203 7.72 -14.50 -8.87
N THR A 204 7.00 -13.42 -9.20
CA THR A 204 5.54 -13.38 -9.05
C THR A 204 4.81 -13.08 -10.36
N ASP A 205 5.54 -12.92 -11.46
CA ASP A 205 5.03 -12.55 -12.79
C ASP A 205 4.68 -13.75 -13.68
N ASN A 206 4.53 -14.94 -13.09
CA ASN A 206 4.09 -16.13 -13.79
C ASN A 206 2.56 -16.19 -13.88
N GLN A 207 2.07 -16.94 -14.87
CA GLN A 207 0.65 -17.08 -15.16
C GLN A 207 -0.15 -17.63 -13.98
N GLU A 208 0.37 -18.64 -13.28
CA GLU A 208 -0.30 -19.28 -12.15
C GLU A 208 -0.60 -18.30 -11.01
N ASN A 209 0.41 -17.49 -10.61
CA ASN A 209 0.22 -16.47 -9.58
C ASN A 209 -0.76 -15.38 -10.04
N MET A 210 -0.68 -14.94 -11.32
CA MET A 210 -1.59 -13.94 -11.85
C MET A 210 -3.03 -14.47 -11.91
N GLU A 211 -3.24 -15.70 -12.39
CA GLU A 211 -4.56 -16.32 -12.40
C GLU A 211 -5.16 -16.46 -11.00
N ALA A 212 -4.36 -16.88 -10.01
CA ALA A 212 -4.80 -17.00 -8.64
C ALA A 212 -5.21 -15.63 -8.05
N ILE A 213 -4.43 -14.56 -8.31
CA ILE A 213 -4.76 -13.22 -7.87
C ILE A 213 -6.02 -12.70 -8.56
N PHE A 214 -6.14 -12.85 -9.89
CA PHE A 214 -7.26 -12.31 -10.65
C PHE A 214 -8.57 -13.05 -10.33
N SER A 215 -8.51 -14.37 -10.20
CA SER A 215 -9.64 -15.18 -9.74
C SER A 215 -10.09 -14.76 -8.34
N GLY A 216 -9.15 -14.58 -7.39
CA GLY A 216 -9.47 -14.09 -6.05
C GLY A 216 -10.05 -12.67 -6.07
N THR A 217 -9.52 -11.78 -6.90
CA THR A 217 -10.03 -10.41 -7.07
C THR A 217 -11.47 -10.39 -7.59
N ARG A 218 -11.77 -11.24 -8.58
CA ARG A 218 -13.14 -11.42 -9.09
C ARG A 218 -14.07 -11.98 -8.03
N ALA A 219 -13.61 -13.01 -7.31
CA ALA A 219 -14.42 -13.70 -6.29
C ALA A 219 -14.87 -12.76 -5.15
N VAL A 220 -14.02 -11.84 -4.69
CA VAL A 220 -14.39 -10.86 -3.66
C VAL A 220 -15.18 -9.67 -4.22
N GLY A 221 -15.41 -9.60 -5.54
CA GLY A 221 -16.15 -8.53 -6.20
C GLY A 221 -15.47 -7.16 -6.07
N ALA A 222 -14.15 -7.12 -6.20
CA ALA A 222 -13.40 -5.87 -6.16
C ALA A 222 -13.81 -4.95 -7.33
N ASP A 223 -13.88 -3.63 -7.05
CA ASP A 223 -14.28 -2.63 -8.02
C ASP A 223 -13.20 -2.34 -9.05
N TYR A 224 -11.93 -2.57 -8.66
CA TYR A 224 -10.77 -2.40 -9.53
C TYR A 224 -9.57 -3.24 -9.06
N ILE A 225 -8.63 -3.44 -9.99
CA ILE A 225 -7.29 -3.97 -9.70
C ILE A 225 -6.23 -3.01 -10.25
N ILE A 226 -5.17 -2.76 -9.49
CA ILE A 226 -3.98 -2.09 -10.00
C ILE A 226 -2.92 -3.15 -10.31
N LEU A 227 -2.40 -3.14 -11.53
CA LEU A 227 -1.33 -4.03 -11.97
C LEU A 227 -0.10 -3.21 -12.36
N GLN A 228 1.00 -3.35 -11.62
CA GLN A 228 2.23 -2.61 -11.91
C GLN A 228 3.47 -3.44 -11.60
N THR A 229 4.43 -3.45 -12.52
CA THR A 229 5.73 -4.10 -12.32
C THR A 229 6.62 -3.32 -11.36
N LEU A 230 7.58 -4.01 -10.74
CA LEU A 230 8.47 -3.45 -9.74
C LEU A 230 9.34 -2.29 -10.27
N HIS A 231 9.31 -1.17 -9.57
CA HIS A 231 10.21 -0.04 -9.73
C HIS A 231 11.31 -0.04 -8.67
N LEU A 232 12.57 -0.08 -9.10
CA LEU A 232 13.73 -0.10 -8.21
C LEU A 232 14.50 1.22 -8.29
N ARG A 233 14.41 2.04 -7.22
CA ARG A 233 15.14 3.33 -7.12
C ARG A 233 15.82 3.46 -5.75
N GLY A 234 16.92 4.21 -5.72
CA GLY A 234 17.62 4.57 -4.47
C GLY A 234 17.95 3.36 -3.60
N GLN A 235 17.71 3.47 -2.30
CA GLN A 235 18.02 2.44 -1.30
C GLN A 235 17.25 1.14 -1.53
N THR A 236 16.00 1.21 -1.99
CA THR A 236 15.17 0.03 -2.29
C THR A 236 15.84 -0.87 -3.32
N ARG A 237 16.53 -0.28 -4.32
CA ARG A 237 17.27 -1.05 -5.32
C ARG A 237 18.35 -1.91 -4.67
N GLN A 238 19.16 -1.34 -3.79
CA GLN A 238 20.22 -2.07 -3.11
C GLN A 238 19.66 -3.17 -2.22
N ILE A 239 18.68 -2.85 -1.37
CA ILE A 239 18.03 -3.81 -0.47
C ILE A 239 17.45 -4.99 -1.26
N TYR A 240 16.77 -4.71 -2.37
CA TYR A 240 16.16 -5.76 -3.19
C TYR A 240 17.19 -6.64 -3.87
N PHE A 241 18.27 -6.08 -4.42
CA PHE A 241 19.33 -6.87 -5.04
C PHE A 241 20.11 -7.72 -4.03
N ASP A 242 20.36 -7.20 -2.84
CA ASP A 242 21.01 -7.96 -1.76
C ASP A 242 20.10 -9.11 -1.32
N PHE A 243 18.80 -8.88 -1.21
CA PHE A 243 17.81 -9.92 -0.95
C PHE A 243 17.82 -11.00 -2.05
N ILE A 244 17.76 -10.62 -3.33
CA ILE A 244 17.79 -11.58 -4.44
C ILE A 244 19.09 -12.38 -4.45
N LYS A 245 20.22 -11.73 -4.19
CA LYS A 245 21.53 -12.40 -4.14
C LYS A 245 21.58 -13.47 -3.05
N ASN A 246 20.97 -13.20 -1.91
CA ASN A 246 21.01 -14.09 -0.73
C ASN A 246 19.97 -15.22 -0.82
N GLU A 247 18.72 -14.90 -1.19
CA GLU A 247 17.61 -15.87 -1.17
C GLU A 247 17.40 -16.59 -2.51
N PHE A 248 17.79 -15.97 -3.62
CA PHE A 248 17.59 -16.48 -4.98
C PHE A 248 18.84 -16.29 -5.85
N PRO A 249 20.03 -16.83 -5.45
CA PRO A 249 21.30 -16.55 -6.13
C PRO A 249 21.28 -16.93 -7.62
N ALA A 250 20.54 -17.97 -8.00
CA ALA A 250 20.38 -18.37 -9.40
C ALA A 250 19.66 -17.33 -10.28
N LEU A 251 18.89 -16.41 -9.69
CA LEU A 251 18.17 -15.35 -10.40
C LEU A 251 18.93 -14.03 -10.42
N TYR A 252 20.00 -13.90 -9.64
CA TYR A 252 20.66 -12.60 -9.38
C TYR A 252 21.16 -11.92 -10.66
N GLU A 253 21.95 -12.63 -11.47
CA GLU A 253 22.50 -12.03 -12.71
C GLU A 253 21.40 -11.71 -13.73
N LYS A 254 20.39 -12.56 -13.84
CA LYS A 254 19.25 -12.31 -14.73
C LYS A 254 18.46 -11.08 -14.26
N MET A 255 18.24 -10.94 -12.96
CA MET A 255 17.58 -9.77 -12.38
C MET A 255 18.39 -8.49 -12.62
N ARG A 256 19.71 -8.52 -12.41
CA ARG A 256 20.60 -7.40 -12.71
C ARG A 256 20.51 -6.97 -14.17
N TYR A 257 20.50 -7.94 -15.09
CA TYR A 257 20.36 -7.67 -16.51
C TYR A 257 19.04 -6.99 -16.86
N LEU A 258 17.91 -7.45 -16.26
CA LEU A 258 16.59 -6.85 -16.48
C LEU A 258 16.51 -5.37 -16.04
N TYR A 259 17.31 -4.98 -15.06
CA TYR A 259 17.34 -3.60 -14.54
C TYR A 259 18.63 -2.83 -14.92
N ARG A 260 19.39 -3.27 -15.94
CA ARG A 260 20.67 -2.65 -16.33
C ARG A 260 20.56 -1.18 -16.72
N ALA A 261 19.42 -0.77 -17.27
CA ALA A 261 19.15 0.62 -17.68
C ALA A 261 18.53 1.50 -16.57
N GLY A 262 18.50 1.01 -15.30
CA GLY A 262 17.86 1.72 -14.18
C GLY A 262 16.35 1.51 -14.04
N HIS A 263 15.73 0.91 -15.02
CA HIS A 263 14.32 0.50 -15.05
C HIS A 263 14.20 -0.94 -15.56
N LEU A 264 13.03 -1.55 -15.39
CA LEU A 264 12.76 -2.87 -15.94
C LEU A 264 12.85 -2.84 -17.46
N ASP A 265 13.50 -3.87 -18.03
CA ASP A 265 13.63 -4.05 -19.48
C ASP A 265 12.28 -3.95 -20.18
N LYS A 266 12.19 -3.13 -21.24
CA LYS A 266 10.93 -2.81 -21.91
C LYS A 266 10.30 -4.03 -22.59
N GLU A 267 11.09 -4.89 -23.21
CA GLU A 267 10.58 -6.09 -23.87
C GLU A 267 10.11 -7.12 -22.86
N TYR A 268 10.79 -7.22 -21.72
CA TYR A 268 10.33 -8.05 -20.61
C TYR A 268 9.00 -7.55 -20.05
N LYS A 269 8.89 -6.26 -19.82
CA LYS A 269 7.65 -5.60 -19.35
C LYS A 269 6.50 -5.86 -20.35
N LYS A 270 6.75 -5.67 -21.66
CA LYS A 270 5.76 -5.91 -22.72
C LYS A 270 5.26 -7.37 -22.71
N ARG A 271 6.18 -8.34 -22.63
CA ARG A 271 5.79 -9.78 -22.54
C ARG A 271 4.91 -10.07 -21.34
N PHE A 272 5.25 -9.51 -20.18
CA PHE A 272 4.43 -9.68 -18.98
C PHE A 272 3.00 -9.16 -19.21
N TYR A 273 2.83 -7.93 -19.71
CA TYR A 273 1.48 -7.39 -19.96
C TYR A 273 0.74 -8.15 -21.04
N SER A 274 1.39 -8.59 -22.11
CA SER A 274 0.77 -9.44 -23.14
C SER A 274 0.25 -10.78 -22.59
N MET A 275 0.82 -11.29 -21.52
CA MET A 275 0.32 -12.47 -20.80
C MET A 275 -0.81 -12.10 -19.83
N ALA A 276 -0.70 -10.95 -19.13
CA ALA A 276 -1.65 -10.57 -18.08
C ALA A 276 -2.95 -9.97 -18.61
N GLU A 277 -2.94 -9.21 -19.72
CA GLU A 277 -4.12 -8.57 -20.31
C GLU A 277 -5.23 -9.55 -20.66
N PRO A 278 -4.99 -10.68 -21.37
CA PRO A 278 -6.04 -11.65 -21.64
C PRO A 278 -6.64 -12.30 -20.37
N LEU A 279 -5.84 -12.37 -19.29
CA LEU A 279 -6.34 -12.85 -18.00
C LEU A 279 -7.21 -11.83 -17.30
N LEU A 280 -6.89 -10.53 -17.40
CA LEU A 280 -7.77 -9.46 -16.89
C LEU A 280 -9.13 -9.51 -17.58
N ASP A 281 -9.16 -9.68 -18.90
CA ASP A 281 -10.38 -9.82 -19.69
C ASP A 281 -11.17 -11.09 -19.30
N LYS A 282 -10.47 -12.23 -19.17
CA LYS A 282 -11.06 -13.51 -18.74
C LYS A 282 -11.82 -13.40 -17.42
N TYR A 283 -11.26 -12.63 -16.46
CA TYR A 283 -11.87 -12.44 -15.14
C TYR A 283 -12.71 -11.16 -15.04
N GLU A 284 -12.93 -10.45 -16.14
CA GLU A 284 -13.72 -9.20 -16.23
C GLU A 284 -13.28 -8.15 -15.19
N LEU A 285 -11.95 -7.96 -15.04
CA LEU A 285 -11.39 -7.05 -14.08
C LEU A 285 -11.12 -5.67 -14.65
N SER A 286 -11.61 -4.63 -13.98
CA SER A 286 -11.32 -3.25 -14.34
C SER A 286 -9.99 -2.79 -13.74
N THR A 287 -9.14 -2.19 -14.57
CA THR A 287 -7.91 -1.51 -14.11
C THR A 287 -8.12 -0.03 -13.81
N ASP A 288 -9.34 0.47 -13.99
CA ASP A 288 -9.71 1.86 -13.74
C ASP A 288 -9.94 2.14 -12.25
N TYR A 289 -8.85 2.30 -11.51
CA TYR A 289 -8.87 2.61 -10.07
C TYR A 289 -9.44 4.00 -9.74
N MET A 290 -9.57 4.87 -10.73
CA MET A 290 -10.18 6.18 -10.56
C MET A 290 -11.71 6.13 -10.63
N ARG A 291 -12.29 5.07 -11.21
CA ARG A 291 -13.74 4.94 -11.37
C ARG A 291 -14.50 5.14 -10.07
N PRO A 292 -14.23 4.45 -8.96
CA PRO A 292 -14.97 4.65 -7.72
C PRO A 292 -14.90 6.08 -7.18
N VAL A 293 -13.76 6.75 -7.37
CA VAL A 293 -13.57 8.15 -6.96
C VAL A 293 -14.39 9.09 -7.86
N ARG A 294 -14.39 8.86 -9.17
CA ARG A 294 -15.21 9.65 -10.10
C ARG A 294 -16.70 9.47 -9.85
N ASP A 295 -17.12 8.25 -9.57
CA ASP A 295 -18.53 7.94 -9.26
C ASP A 295 -19.01 8.67 -7.99
N ALA A 296 -18.12 8.78 -6.98
CA ALA A 296 -18.41 9.45 -5.72
C ALA A 296 -18.39 10.99 -5.80
N PHE A 297 -17.51 11.58 -6.61
CA PHE A 297 -17.27 13.04 -6.64
C PHE A 297 -17.71 13.73 -7.93
N GLY A 298 -18.27 12.98 -8.90
CA GLY A 298 -18.63 13.50 -10.23
C GLY A 298 -17.42 13.69 -11.15
N ASN A 299 -17.73 13.94 -12.45
CA ASN A 299 -16.71 14.05 -13.52
C ASN A 299 -15.90 15.38 -13.53
N ASP A 300 -16.04 16.24 -12.54
CA ASP A 300 -15.35 17.55 -12.50
C ASP A 300 -13.83 17.48 -12.38
N ARG A 301 -13.27 16.28 -12.34
CA ARG A 301 -11.82 16.07 -12.47
C ARG A 301 -11.55 15.41 -13.83
N GLU A 302 -11.21 16.22 -14.84
CA GLU A 302 -10.47 15.77 -16.03
C GLU A 302 -9.13 15.13 -15.59
N THR A 303 -9.19 13.95 -15.02
CA THR A 303 -8.07 13.06 -14.93
C THR A 303 -8.04 12.26 -16.22
N LYS A 304 -7.31 12.77 -17.22
CA LYS A 304 -6.90 11.93 -18.34
C LYS A 304 -6.27 10.69 -17.71
N GLN A 305 -6.90 9.56 -17.94
CA GLN A 305 -6.40 8.24 -17.59
C GLN A 305 -5.08 8.08 -18.34
N THR A 306 -3.99 8.52 -17.73
CA THR A 306 -2.68 8.07 -18.15
C THR A 306 -2.67 6.62 -17.69
N VAL A 307 -2.81 5.71 -18.62
CA VAL A 307 -2.63 4.28 -18.40
C VAL A 307 -1.37 4.16 -17.54
N LEU A 308 -1.45 3.52 -16.38
CA LEU A 308 -0.34 3.35 -15.41
C LEU A 308 0.92 2.69 -16.05
N PHE A 309 0.87 2.43 -17.34
CA PHE A 309 1.90 1.82 -18.17
C PHE A 309 3.00 2.79 -18.63
N ASP A 310 2.80 4.13 -18.51
CA ASP A 310 3.69 5.16 -19.05
C ASP A 310 4.45 5.96 -17.97
N PHE A 311 5.00 5.30 -16.97
CA PHE A 311 6.11 5.90 -16.23
C PHE A 311 7.42 5.38 -16.83
N GLY A 312 7.95 6.13 -17.82
CA GLY A 312 9.23 5.92 -18.48
C GLY A 312 10.44 5.94 -17.55
#